data_2aeea0e6673749762e624066f14fbcaa
#
_entry.id   2aeea0e6673749762e624066f14fbcaa
#
_cell.length_a   1.000
_cell.length_b   1.000
_cell.length_c   1.000
_cell.angle_alpha   90.00
_cell.angle_beta   90.00
_cell.angle_gamma   90.00
#
_symmetry.space_group_name_H-M   'P 1'
#
loop_
_entity.id
_entity.type
_entity.pdbx_description
1 polymer ?
#
loop_
_entity_poly.entity_id
_entity_poly.type
_entity_poly.pdbx_seq_one_letter_code
_entity_poly.pdbx_strand_id
1 'polypeptide(L)'
;MPININKALEYLLSAAEQADPFAAYLAGKIMLNEDSVKNIKEAVRCFEIAAEQGNSYAEYQLGKIYLYGVDNDKDYSQALGWLTSSAAHGNPYAVRLLHSIRSNRNQYACMAAIRLLHHISRMIKNRLDDERKIGGAVTDRKLMRKIEEKKQAQGIKMG
;
A
#
# COMPACT_ATOMS: atom_id res chain seq x y z
N MET A 1 -17.31 2.89 43.22
CA MET A 1 -17.76 1.52 42.92
C MET A 1 -17.02 1.02 41.69
N PRO A 2 -16.39 -0.15 41.72
CA PRO A 2 -15.78 -0.71 40.51
C PRO A 2 -16.89 -1.02 39.50
N ILE A 3 -16.71 -0.55 38.26
CA ILE A 3 -17.64 -0.85 37.18
C ILE A 3 -17.47 -2.33 36.84
N ASN A 4 -18.55 -3.11 36.97
CA ASN A 4 -18.54 -4.53 36.59
C ASN A 4 -18.70 -4.66 35.08
N ILE A 5 -17.58 -4.70 34.38
CA ILE A 5 -17.52 -4.75 32.91
C ILE A 5 -18.28 -5.98 32.36
N ASN A 6 -18.20 -7.13 33.03
CA ASN A 6 -18.90 -8.35 32.62
C ASN A 6 -20.42 -8.18 32.63
N LYS A 7 -20.96 -7.58 33.69
CA LYS A 7 -22.39 -7.27 33.76
C LYS A 7 -22.84 -6.25 32.70
N ALA A 8 -22.01 -5.23 32.47
CA ALA A 8 -22.28 -4.25 31.42
C ALA A 8 -22.29 -4.92 30.02
N LEU A 9 -21.37 -5.84 29.79
CA LEU A 9 -21.30 -6.60 28.53
C LEU A 9 -22.54 -7.49 28.34
N GLU A 10 -22.99 -8.21 29.38
CA GLU A 10 -24.22 -9.00 29.31
C GLU A 10 -25.46 -8.15 28.92
N TYR A 11 -25.63 -6.98 29.53
CA TYR A 11 -26.72 -6.08 29.18
C TYR A 11 -26.60 -5.54 27.75
N LEU A 12 -25.39 -5.19 27.30
CA LEU A 12 -25.15 -4.70 25.94
C LEU A 12 -25.41 -5.79 24.91
N LEU A 13 -25.03 -7.03 25.18
CA LEU A 13 -25.31 -8.17 24.30
C LEU A 13 -26.79 -8.46 24.19
N SER A 14 -27.51 -8.43 25.33
CA SER A 14 -28.97 -8.59 25.33
C SER A 14 -29.67 -7.46 24.54
N ALA A 15 -29.19 -6.23 24.63
CA ALA A 15 -29.72 -5.12 23.84
C ALA A 15 -29.34 -5.25 22.33
N ALA A 16 -28.15 -5.75 22.03
CA ALA A 16 -27.71 -6.03 20.66
C ALA A 16 -28.57 -7.10 19.98
N GLU A 17 -29.01 -8.14 20.75
CA GLU A 17 -29.97 -9.16 20.28
C GLU A 17 -31.33 -8.56 19.94
N GLN A 18 -31.69 -7.44 20.54
CA GLN A 18 -32.90 -6.66 20.23
C GLN A 18 -32.66 -5.66 19.05
N ALA A 19 -31.59 -5.83 18.29
CA ALA A 19 -31.21 -5.02 17.15
C ALA A 19 -30.92 -3.53 17.50
N ASP A 20 -30.38 -3.26 18.69
CA ASP A 20 -29.86 -1.94 19.03
C ASP A 20 -28.42 -1.80 18.50
N PRO A 21 -28.21 -1.00 17.42
CA PRO A 21 -26.89 -0.86 16.79
C PRO A 21 -25.86 -0.18 17.70
N PHE A 22 -26.30 0.63 18.63
CA PHE A 22 -25.41 1.31 19.54
C PHE A 22 -24.90 0.38 20.64
N ALA A 23 -25.80 -0.46 21.18
CA ALA A 23 -25.42 -1.50 22.13
C ALA A 23 -24.46 -2.53 21.52
N ALA A 24 -24.73 -2.99 20.31
CA ALA A 24 -23.85 -3.89 19.56
C ALA A 24 -22.47 -3.26 19.34
N TYR A 25 -22.41 -2.00 18.93
CA TYR A 25 -21.14 -1.28 18.76
C TYR A 25 -20.36 -1.17 20.08
N LEU A 26 -21.02 -0.84 21.19
CA LEU A 26 -20.36 -0.74 22.50
C LEU A 26 -19.86 -2.09 23.01
N ALA A 27 -20.63 -3.17 22.82
CA ALA A 27 -20.23 -4.51 23.17
C ALA A 27 -18.96 -4.91 22.41
N GLY A 28 -18.94 -4.74 21.09
CA GLY A 28 -17.78 -5.00 20.25
C GLY A 28 -16.55 -4.18 20.66
N LYS A 29 -16.75 -2.92 21.08
CA LYS A 29 -15.67 -2.05 21.53
C LYS A 29 -15.07 -2.49 22.87
N ILE A 30 -15.89 -2.98 23.80
CA ILE A 30 -15.42 -3.54 25.07
C ILE A 30 -14.62 -4.82 24.81
N MET A 31 -15.13 -5.73 23.98
CA MET A 31 -14.45 -6.98 23.62
C MET A 31 -13.12 -6.74 22.92
N LEU A 32 -13.02 -5.72 22.08
CA LEU A 32 -11.79 -5.36 21.37
C LEU A 32 -10.67 -4.90 22.32
N ASN A 33 -11.02 -4.35 23.49
CA ASN A 33 -10.03 -3.89 24.48
C ASN A 33 -9.40 -5.04 25.29
N GLU A 34 -9.91 -6.24 25.20
CA GLU A 34 -9.45 -7.40 25.99
C GLU A 34 -8.39 -8.25 25.28
N ASP A 35 -7.71 -7.77 24.28
CA ASP A 35 -6.52 -8.32 23.55
C ASP A 35 -6.51 -9.87 23.34
N SER A 36 -7.66 -10.54 23.41
CA SER A 36 -7.82 -11.97 23.15
C SER A 36 -8.34 -12.20 21.73
N VAL A 37 -7.71 -13.09 20.99
CA VAL A 37 -8.13 -13.46 19.61
C VAL A 37 -9.59 -13.93 19.57
N LYS A 38 -10.05 -14.64 20.59
CA LYS A 38 -11.44 -15.07 20.70
C LYS A 38 -12.37 -13.89 20.84
N ASN A 39 -12.02 -12.92 21.67
CA ASN A 39 -12.81 -11.71 21.90
C ASN A 39 -12.87 -10.83 20.66
N ILE A 40 -11.81 -10.82 19.83
CA ILE A 40 -11.80 -10.07 18.57
C ILE A 40 -12.82 -10.67 17.57
N LYS A 41 -12.94 -11.98 17.45
CA LYS A 41 -13.94 -12.62 16.59
C LYS A 41 -15.36 -12.32 17.03
N GLU A 42 -15.60 -12.31 18.32
CA GLU A 42 -16.90 -11.93 18.90
C GLU A 42 -17.16 -10.44 18.70
N ALA A 43 -16.14 -9.59 18.87
CA ALA A 43 -16.23 -8.16 18.57
C ALA A 43 -16.59 -7.88 17.11
N VAL A 44 -16.01 -8.62 16.17
CA VAL A 44 -16.34 -8.51 14.74
C VAL A 44 -17.82 -8.78 14.50
N ARG A 45 -18.38 -9.85 15.08
CA ARG A 45 -19.83 -10.14 14.98
C ARG A 45 -20.69 -9.01 15.51
N CYS A 46 -20.32 -8.45 16.67
CA CYS A 46 -21.05 -7.30 17.24
C CYS A 46 -20.97 -6.07 16.33
N PHE A 47 -19.81 -5.82 15.72
CA PHE A 47 -19.68 -4.72 14.77
C PHE A 47 -20.45 -4.98 13.46
N GLU A 48 -20.53 -6.23 12.99
CA GLU A 48 -21.32 -6.60 11.81
C GLU A 48 -22.80 -6.31 12.06
N ILE A 49 -23.36 -6.74 13.20
CA ILE A 49 -24.74 -6.45 13.59
C ILE A 49 -24.99 -4.93 13.60
N ALA A 50 -24.09 -4.16 14.19
CA ALA A 50 -24.21 -2.71 14.24
C ALA A 50 -24.08 -2.06 12.84
N ALA A 51 -23.19 -2.57 12.02
CA ALA A 51 -22.95 -2.05 10.66
C ALA A 51 -24.14 -2.31 9.72
N GLU A 52 -24.79 -3.47 9.84
CA GLU A 52 -26.02 -3.80 9.09
C GLU A 52 -27.15 -2.82 9.40
N GLN A 53 -27.16 -2.24 10.60
CA GLN A 53 -28.08 -1.18 11.01
C GLN A 53 -27.59 0.24 10.67
N GLY A 54 -26.51 0.36 9.87
CA GLY A 54 -25.99 1.64 9.40
C GLY A 54 -25.12 2.39 10.42
N ASN A 55 -24.60 1.72 11.45
CA ASN A 55 -23.69 2.36 12.40
C ASN A 55 -22.32 2.60 11.77
N SER A 56 -22.05 3.83 11.37
CA SER A 56 -20.80 4.21 10.68
C SER A 56 -19.53 4.02 11.53
N TYR A 57 -19.63 4.03 12.84
CA TYR A 57 -18.50 3.76 13.73
C TYR A 57 -18.17 2.26 13.79
N ALA A 58 -19.18 1.39 13.72
CA ALA A 58 -18.98 -0.05 13.62
C ALA A 58 -18.32 -0.42 12.29
N GLU A 59 -18.80 0.13 11.17
CA GLU A 59 -18.18 -0.01 9.87
C GLU A 59 -16.70 0.43 9.86
N TYR A 60 -16.39 1.55 10.53
CA TYR A 60 -15.01 2.00 10.68
C TYR A 60 -14.14 1.01 11.47
N GLN A 61 -14.66 0.41 12.53
CA GLN A 61 -13.93 -0.59 13.31
C GLN A 61 -13.69 -1.87 12.50
N LEU A 62 -14.70 -2.36 11.76
CA LEU A 62 -14.52 -3.47 10.81
C LEU A 62 -13.44 -3.16 9.80
N GLY A 63 -13.50 -1.98 9.18
CA GLY A 63 -12.48 -1.55 8.25
C GLY A 63 -11.07 -1.55 8.82
N LYS A 64 -10.90 -1.15 10.08
CA LYS A 64 -9.60 -1.22 10.78
C LYS A 64 -9.17 -2.66 11.05
N ILE A 65 -10.08 -3.50 11.52
CA ILE A 65 -9.77 -4.90 11.84
C ILE A 65 -9.28 -5.62 10.59
N TYR A 66 -9.97 -5.48 9.44
CA TYR A 66 -9.53 -6.08 8.17
C TYR A 66 -8.27 -5.43 7.59
N LEU A 67 -8.04 -4.14 7.84
CA LEU A 67 -6.84 -3.44 7.37
C LEU A 67 -5.56 -3.90 8.09
N TYR A 68 -5.64 -4.03 9.41
CA TYR A 68 -4.48 -4.42 10.22
C TYR A 68 -4.35 -5.93 10.40
N GLY A 69 -5.44 -6.65 10.20
CA GLY A 69 -5.54 -8.10 10.34
C GLY A 69 -5.72 -8.55 11.79
N VAL A 70 -6.37 -9.69 11.94
CA VAL A 70 -6.36 -10.50 13.17
C VAL A 70 -5.55 -11.74 12.82
N ASP A 71 -4.57 -12.12 13.61
CA ASP A 71 -3.69 -13.26 13.35
C ASP A 71 -2.98 -13.24 11.97
N ASN A 72 -2.64 -12.06 11.46
CA ASN A 72 -2.10 -11.83 10.11
C ASN A 72 -3.09 -11.99 8.93
N ASP A 73 -4.36 -12.23 9.18
CA ASP A 73 -5.40 -12.32 8.15
C ASP A 73 -5.88 -10.92 7.75
N LYS A 74 -5.10 -10.27 6.88
CA LYS A 74 -5.43 -8.95 6.34
C LYS A 74 -6.24 -9.12 5.07
N ASP A 75 -7.43 -8.55 5.05
CA ASP A 75 -8.22 -8.41 3.84
C ASP A 75 -8.37 -6.93 3.46
N TYR A 76 -7.47 -6.49 2.58
CA TYR A 76 -7.45 -5.10 2.13
C TYR A 76 -8.69 -4.72 1.33
N SER A 77 -9.30 -5.66 0.62
CA SER A 77 -10.50 -5.42 -0.18
C SER A 77 -11.70 -5.17 0.73
N GLN A 78 -11.91 -6.04 1.71
CA GLN A 78 -12.96 -5.86 2.71
C GLN A 78 -12.74 -4.60 3.55
N ALA A 79 -11.51 -4.32 3.95
CA ALA A 79 -11.17 -3.11 4.69
C ALA A 79 -11.58 -1.84 3.94
N LEU A 80 -11.26 -1.75 2.64
CA LEU A 80 -11.66 -0.60 1.81
C LEU A 80 -13.18 -0.53 1.64
N GLY A 81 -13.87 -1.64 1.48
CA GLY A 81 -15.32 -1.70 1.41
C GLY A 81 -15.97 -1.07 2.65
N TRP A 82 -15.63 -1.58 3.83
CA TRP A 82 -16.16 -1.07 5.09
C TRP A 82 -15.79 0.40 5.36
N LEU A 83 -14.54 0.81 5.09
CA LEU A 83 -14.14 2.21 5.25
C LEU A 83 -14.86 3.14 4.29
N THR A 84 -15.14 2.70 3.07
CA THR A 84 -15.88 3.51 2.10
C THR A 84 -17.33 3.67 2.51
N SER A 85 -17.99 2.60 2.97
CA SER A 85 -19.35 2.65 3.54
C SER A 85 -19.41 3.59 4.74
N SER A 86 -18.48 3.44 5.68
CA SER A 86 -18.39 4.31 6.85
C SER A 86 -18.21 5.79 6.49
N ALA A 87 -17.39 6.09 5.48
CA ALA A 87 -17.20 7.45 4.99
C ALA A 87 -18.48 8.01 4.32
N ALA A 88 -19.20 7.18 3.57
CA ALA A 88 -20.49 7.53 2.96
C ALA A 88 -21.56 7.84 4.02
N HIS A 89 -21.53 7.13 5.15
CA HIS A 89 -22.38 7.42 6.32
C HIS A 89 -21.85 8.56 7.20
N GLY A 90 -20.88 9.34 6.69
CA GLY A 90 -20.43 10.60 7.32
C GLY A 90 -19.40 10.44 8.45
N ASN A 91 -18.75 9.29 8.58
CA ASN A 91 -17.73 9.09 9.61
C ASN A 91 -16.41 9.82 9.23
N PRO A 92 -16.00 10.86 9.98
CA PRO A 92 -14.81 11.63 9.64
C PRO A 92 -13.50 10.83 9.81
N TYR A 93 -13.49 9.83 10.69
CA TYR A 93 -12.32 8.98 10.91
C TYR A 93 -12.06 8.06 9.70
N ALA A 94 -13.14 7.54 9.10
CA ALA A 94 -13.05 6.73 7.88
C ALA A 94 -12.54 7.55 6.70
N VAL A 95 -13.05 8.76 6.52
CA VAL A 95 -12.57 9.69 5.47
C VAL A 95 -11.08 9.97 5.61
N ARG A 96 -10.63 10.29 6.82
CA ARG A 96 -9.19 10.54 7.09
C ARG A 96 -8.32 9.32 6.84
N LEU A 97 -8.77 8.13 7.25
CA LEU A 97 -8.02 6.89 7.06
C LEU A 97 -7.93 6.52 5.57
N LEU A 98 -9.03 6.63 4.82
CA LEU A 98 -9.03 6.43 3.37
C LEU A 98 -8.08 7.39 2.64
N HIS A 99 -8.08 8.65 3.04
CA HIS A 99 -7.14 9.65 2.49
C HIS A 99 -5.68 9.25 2.77
N SER A 100 -5.37 8.82 3.99
CA SER A 100 -4.03 8.35 4.36
C SER A 100 -3.59 7.14 3.53
N ILE A 101 -4.48 6.15 3.38
CA ILE A 101 -4.23 4.95 2.58
C ILE A 101 -3.93 5.32 1.12
N ARG A 102 -4.73 6.21 0.53
CA ARG A 102 -4.56 6.68 -0.86
C ARG A 102 -3.27 7.45 -1.04
N SER A 103 -2.94 8.34 -0.11
CA SER A 103 -1.70 9.12 -0.12
C SER A 103 -0.47 8.23 -0.07
N ASN A 104 -0.43 7.26 0.85
CA ASN A 104 0.67 6.31 0.95
C ASN A 104 0.83 5.49 -0.33
N ARG A 105 -0.28 4.97 -0.90
CA ARG A 105 -0.24 4.21 -2.15
C ARG A 105 0.32 5.04 -3.30
N ASN A 106 -0.08 6.31 -3.42
CA ASN A 106 0.43 7.22 -4.45
C ASN A 106 1.92 7.52 -4.27
N GLN A 107 2.38 7.68 -3.02
CA GLN A 107 3.80 7.88 -2.71
C GLN A 107 4.64 6.66 -3.13
N TYR A 108 4.22 5.44 -2.82
CA TYR A 108 4.92 4.22 -3.23
C TYR A 108 4.95 4.07 -4.76
N ALA A 109 3.83 4.33 -5.44
CA ALA A 109 3.77 4.29 -6.90
C ALA A 109 4.70 5.32 -7.54
N CYS A 110 4.73 6.55 -7.03
CA CYS A 110 5.62 7.60 -7.49
C CYS A 110 7.10 7.21 -7.32
N MET A 111 7.48 6.69 -6.14
CA MET A 111 8.85 6.23 -5.88
C MET A 111 9.26 5.06 -6.77
N ALA A 112 8.34 4.14 -7.06
CA ALA A 112 8.60 3.04 -8.00
C ALA A 112 8.81 3.56 -9.44
N ALA A 113 8.00 4.51 -9.88
CA ALA A 113 8.14 5.14 -11.19
C ALA A 113 9.49 5.89 -11.32
N ILE A 114 9.90 6.64 -10.31
CA ILE A 114 11.19 7.34 -10.27
C ILE A 114 12.35 6.33 -10.36
N ARG A 115 12.30 5.23 -9.62
CA ARG A 115 13.33 4.18 -9.69
C ARG A 115 13.42 3.56 -11.08
N LEU A 116 12.28 3.31 -11.73
CA LEU A 116 12.21 2.78 -13.08
C LEU A 116 12.82 3.76 -14.10
N LEU A 117 12.47 5.03 -14.01
CA LEU A 117 13.03 6.10 -14.86
C LEU A 117 14.55 6.20 -14.70
N HIS A 118 15.08 6.15 -13.49
CA HIS A 118 16.52 6.13 -13.24
C HIS A 118 17.19 4.90 -13.86
N HIS A 119 16.56 3.72 -13.78
CA HIS A 119 17.09 2.50 -14.38
C HIS A 119 17.15 2.60 -15.91
N ILE A 120 16.08 3.05 -16.55
CA ILE A 120 16.01 3.28 -17.99
C ILE A 120 17.06 4.31 -18.43
N SER A 121 17.17 5.43 -17.73
CA SER A 121 18.16 6.47 -18.03
C SER A 121 19.60 5.93 -17.99
N ARG A 122 19.92 5.08 -16.99
CA ARG A 122 21.22 4.41 -16.89
C ARG A 122 21.49 3.47 -18.07
N MET A 123 20.48 2.68 -18.46
CA MET A 123 20.63 1.77 -19.62
C MET A 123 20.88 2.54 -20.92
N ILE A 124 20.13 3.63 -21.14
CA ILE A 124 20.33 4.48 -22.34
C ILE A 124 21.72 5.08 -22.33
N LYS A 125 22.18 5.63 -21.20
CA LYS A 125 23.52 6.19 -21.08
C LYS A 125 24.60 5.17 -21.40
N ASN A 126 24.53 3.97 -20.81
CA ASN A 126 25.49 2.90 -21.06
C ASN A 126 25.52 2.53 -22.55
N ARG A 127 24.36 2.42 -23.20
CA ARG A 127 24.27 2.10 -24.63
C ARG A 127 24.90 3.19 -25.51
N LEU A 128 24.64 4.44 -25.19
CA LEU A 128 25.26 5.58 -25.91
C LEU A 128 26.78 5.62 -25.71
N ASP A 129 27.26 5.33 -24.51
CA ASP A 129 28.70 5.27 -24.22
C ASP A 129 29.38 4.10 -24.94
N ASP A 130 28.72 2.95 -25.06
CA ASP A 130 29.21 1.81 -25.84
C ASP A 130 29.22 2.11 -27.35
N GLU A 131 28.18 2.75 -27.87
CA GLU A 131 28.16 3.20 -29.29
C GLU A 131 29.26 4.22 -29.60
N ARG A 132 29.55 5.14 -28.68
CA ARG A 132 30.66 6.09 -28.80
C ARG A 132 32.02 5.38 -28.83
N LYS A 133 32.22 4.39 -27.94
CA LYS A 133 33.45 3.58 -27.91
C LYS A 133 33.65 2.79 -29.23
N ILE A 134 32.59 2.16 -29.73
CA ILE A 134 32.60 1.41 -30.97
C ILE A 134 32.81 2.36 -32.16
N GLY A 135 32.13 3.50 -32.23
CA GLY A 135 32.26 4.51 -33.24
C GLY A 135 33.69 5.11 -33.31
N GLY A 136 34.23 5.44 -32.12
CA GLY A 136 35.60 5.93 -31.98
C GLY A 136 36.63 4.89 -32.48
N ALA A 137 36.50 3.63 -32.04
CA ALA A 137 37.40 2.56 -32.43
C ALA A 137 37.33 2.25 -33.95
N VAL A 138 36.15 2.39 -34.57
CA VAL A 138 35.99 2.22 -36.03
C VAL A 138 36.58 3.40 -36.79
N THR A 139 36.39 4.62 -36.31
CA THR A 139 36.92 5.85 -36.91
C THR A 139 38.45 5.85 -36.86
N ASP A 140 39.01 5.49 -35.71
CA ASP A 140 40.48 5.38 -35.57
C ASP A 140 41.08 4.34 -36.48
N ARG A 141 40.49 3.16 -36.61
CA ARG A 141 40.95 2.12 -37.56
C ARG A 141 40.87 2.57 -39.01
N LYS A 142 39.80 3.22 -39.43
CA LYS A 142 39.65 3.77 -40.77
C LYS A 142 40.65 4.90 -41.03
N LEU A 143 40.92 5.73 -40.07
CA LEU A 143 41.87 6.82 -40.15
C LEU A 143 43.30 6.26 -40.28
N MET A 144 43.67 5.28 -39.43
CA MET A 144 44.98 4.64 -39.49
C MET A 144 45.22 3.95 -40.82
N ARG A 145 44.24 3.23 -41.36
CA ARG A 145 44.32 2.60 -42.68
C ARG A 145 44.56 3.62 -43.81
N LYS A 146 43.87 4.75 -43.80
CA LYS A 146 44.09 5.83 -44.79
C LYS A 146 45.47 6.46 -44.67
N ILE A 147 45.98 6.60 -43.44
CA ILE A 147 47.35 7.10 -43.22
C ILE A 147 48.36 6.12 -43.74
N GLU A 148 48.21 4.83 -43.54
CA GLU A 148 49.11 3.78 -44.07
C GLU A 148 49.07 3.74 -45.61
N GLU A 149 47.88 3.77 -46.21
CA GLU A 149 47.72 3.83 -47.67
C GLU A 149 48.45 5.05 -48.30
N LYS A 150 48.32 6.23 -47.65
CA LYS A 150 49.05 7.44 -48.11
C LYS A 150 50.55 7.33 -47.94
N LYS A 151 51.03 6.77 -46.84
CA LYS A 151 52.50 6.53 -46.66
C LYS A 151 53.08 5.58 -47.70
N GLN A 152 52.33 4.51 -48.01
CA GLN A 152 52.72 3.58 -49.05
C GLN A 152 52.76 4.24 -50.45
N ALA A 153 51.77 5.08 -50.79
CA ALA A 153 51.69 5.81 -52.03
C ALA A 153 52.85 6.85 -52.23
N GLN A 154 53.35 7.39 -51.11
CA GLN A 154 54.44 8.36 -51.07
C GLN A 154 55.83 7.74 -51.01
N GLY A 155 55.99 6.39 -51.08
CA GLY A 155 57.22 5.71 -51.06
C GLY A 155 58.08 5.84 -49.79
N ILE A 156 57.47 6.25 -48.70
CA ILE A 156 58.15 6.39 -47.41
C ILE A 156 58.28 4.99 -46.78
N LYS A 157 59.42 4.37 -46.96
CA LYS A 157 59.83 3.13 -46.27
C LYS A 157 60.01 3.45 -44.80
N MET A 158 59.26 2.76 -43.93
CA MET A 158 59.55 2.77 -42.50
C MET A 158 60.82 1.96 -42.25
N GLY A 159 61.84 2.60 -41.71
CA GLY A 159 63.01 1.94 -41.14
C GLY A 159 62.68 1.36 -39.78
#